data_8e21c15e60fa72871495c31bf9a5caed
#
_entry.id   8e21c15e60fa72871495c31bf9a5caed
#
_cell.length_a   1.000
_cell.length_b   1.000
_cell.length_c   1.000
_cell.angle_alpha   90.00
_cell.angle_beta   90.00
_cell.angle_gamma   90.00
#
_symmetry.space_group_name_H-M   'P 1'
#
loop_
_entity.id
_entity.type
_entity.pdbx_description
1 polymer ?
#
loop_
_entity_poly.entity_id
_entity_poly.type
_entity_poly.pdbx_seq_one_letter_code
_entity_poly.pdbx_strand_id
1 'polypeptide(L)'
;GTKMLFITAGMGGGTGTGASPVIAKLAKEMGLLTVAIVTSPLAVEGKIRYEQAFRGIEELRQNTDSLLIINNENILEIYGRLSLKQAFGKADDILASAAKGIAEIITVESDLVNVDFADVSKVMRNSGRAHMAVATADGDKRAEAVAEASLRSPLLDHNLISGAKNILLNISVSDADALMYEEVVQILEYIQAHASVQDLSLIHISEPTRRRGI
;
A
#
# COMPACT_ATOMS: atom_id res chain seq x y z
N GLY A 1 -1.95 -11.76 -21.72
CA GLY A 1 -2.70 -10.52 -21.64
C GLY A 1 -2.56 -9.86 -20.28
N THR A 2 -2.96 -8.61 -20.16
CA THR A 2 -2.96 -7.86 -18.90
C THR A 2 -3.89 -8.54 -17.88
N LYS A 3 -3.42 -8.72 -16.66
CA LYS A 3 -4.19 -9.37 -15.57
C LYS A 3 -4.57 -8.40 -14.47
N MET A 4 -3.85 -7.28 -14.33
CA MET A 4 -4.00 -6.29 -13.25
C MET A 4 -3.84 -4.89 -13.79
N LEU A 5 -4.58 -3.95 -13.21
CA LEU A 5 -4.47 -2.52 -13.50
C LEU A 5 -4.31 -1.74 -12.20
N PHE A 6 -3.29 -0.88 -12.16
CA PHE A 6 -3.15 0.14 -11.12
C PHE A 6 -3.68 1.49 -11.63
N ILE A 7 -4.48 2.13 -10.81
CA ILE A 7 -4.97 3.50 -11.04
C ILE A 7 -4.40 4.38 -9.94
N THR A 8 -3.56 5.35 -10.31
CA THR A 8 -3.02 6.33 -9.36
C THR A 8 -3.52 7.72 -9.72
N ALA A 9 -4.07 8.43 -8.72
CA ALA A 9 -4.60 9.77 -8.96
C ALA A 9 -4.63 10.63 -7.68
N GLY A 10 -4.42 11.94 -7.85
CA GLY A 10 -4.81 12.94 -6.86
C GLY A 10 -6.28 13.27 -7.02
N MET A 11 -7.05 13.12 -5.95
CA MET A 11 -8.49 13.40 -5.95
C MET A 11 -8.78 14.87 -5.61
N GLY A 12 -9.92 15.37 -6.09
CA GLY A 12 -10.34 16.77 -5.89
C GLY A 12 -10.16 17.66 -7.11
N GLY A 13 -9.37 17.24 -8.10
CA GLY A 13 -9.28 17.89 -9.41
C GLY A 13 -10.27 17.28 -10.43
N GLY A 14 -10.28 17.80 -11.64
CA GLY A 14 -11.18 17.34 -12.71
C GLY A 14 -10.82 15.95 -13.24
N THR A 15 -9.56 15.78 -13.68
CA THR A 15 -9.11 14.59 -14.40
C THR A 15 -9.07 13.35 -13.48
N GLY A 16 -8.33 13.43 -12.37
CA GLY A 16 -8.19 12.31 -11.44
C GLY A 16 -9.53 11.85 -10.88
N THR A 17 -10.35 12.79 -10.44
CA THR A 17 -11.66 12.52 -9.83
C THR A 17 -12.66 11.96 -10.83
N GLY A 18 -12.69 12.49 -12.06
CA GLY A 18 -13.69 12.10 -13.05
C GLY A 18 -13.30 10.88 -13.88
N ALA A 19 -12.02 10.75 -14.28
CA ALA A 19 -11.59 9.68 -15.17
C ALA A 19 -11.34 8.36 -14.44
N SER A 20 -10.81 8.40 -13.19
CA SER A 20 -10.44 7.18 -12.46
C SER A 20 -11.59 6.20 -12.27
N PRO A 21 -12.81 6.61 -11.84
CA PRO A 21 -13.92 5.68 -11.68
C PRO A 21 -14.36 5.04 -13.00
N VAL A 22 -14.32 5.79 -14.10
CA VAL A 22 -14.67 5.29 -15.42
C VAL A 22 -13.71 4.23 -15.91
N ILE A 23 -12.40 4.51 -15.76
CA ILE A 23 -11.34 3.55 -16.11
C ILE A 23 -11.43 2.30 -15.23
N ALA A 24 -11.67 2.47 -13.92
CA ALA A 24 -11.84 1.37 -12.99
C ALA A 24 -12.99 0.46 -13.38
N LYS A 25 -14.14 1.05 -13.73
CA LYS A 25 -15.31 0.30 -14.19
C LYS A 25 -15.02 -0.54 -15.42
N LEU A 26 -14.39 0.05 -16.43
CA LEU A 26 -14.00 -0.67 -17.65
C LEU A 26 -13.02 -1.81 -17.35
N ALA A 27 -12.02 -1.56 -16.52
CA ALA A 27 -11.04 -2.59 -16.12
C ALA A 27 -11.72 -3.77 -15.40
N LYS A 28 -12.66 -3.47 -14.50
CA LYS A 28 -13.42 -4.48 -13.77
C LYS A 28 -14.34 -5.29 -14.70
N GLU A 29 -14.98 -4.65 -15.68
CA GLU A 29 -15.79 -5.31 -16.72
C GLU A 29 -14.93 -6.22 -17.61
N MET A 30 -13.65 -5.88 -17.82
CA MET A 30 -12.67 -6.73 -18.52
C MET A 30 -12.10 -7.88 -17.65
N GLY A 31 -12.52 -7.99 -16.39
CA GLY A 31 -12.06 -9.03 -15.47
C GLY A 31 -10.66 -8.79 -14.88
N LEU A 32 -10.09 -7.59 -15.08
CA LEU A 32 -8.79 -7.24 -14.52
C LEU A 32 -8.89 -7.06 -13.01
N LEU A 33 -7.84 -7.47 -12.28
CA LEU A 33 -7.68 -7.08 -10.88
C LEU A 33 -7.41 -5.57 -10.85
N THR A 34 -8.35 -4.80 -10.33
CA THR A 34 -8.30 -3.33 -10.37
C THR A 34 -7.96 -2.77 -8.99
N VAL A 35 -6.79 -2.18 -8.87
CA VAL A 35 -6.29 -1.58 -7.63
C VAL A 35 -6.13 -0.08 -7.83
N ALA A 36 -6.79 0.71 -7.00
CA ALA A 36 -6.64 2.16 -7.01
C ALA A 36 -5.85 2.66 -5.79
N ILE A 37 -4.95 3.58 -6.02
CA ILE A 37 -4.14 4.24 -5.01
C ILE A 37 -4.29 5.74 -5.23
N VAL A 38 -4.98 6.41 -4.32
CA VAL A 38 -5.35 7.81 -4.51
C VAL A 38 -4.99 8.67 -3.29
N THR A 39 -4.75 9.95 -3.53
CA THR A 39 -4.57 10.92 -2.44
C THR A 39 -5.83 11.75 -2.24
N SER A 40 -6.17 12.04 -0.98
CA SER A 40 -7.16 13.06 -0.65
C SER A 40 -6.52 14.44 -0.61
N PRO A 41 -7.26 15.51 -0.98
CA PRO A 41 -6.74 16.87 -0.94
C PRO A 41 -6.46 17.32 0.51
N LEU A 42 -5.56 18.30 0.65
CA LEU A 42 -5.34 19.03 1.89
C LEU A 42 -6.54 19.95 2.21
N ALA A 43 -6.83 20.16 3.49
CA ALA A 43 -7.89 21.08 3.91
C ALA A 43 -7.70 22.51 3.37
N VAL A 44 -6.44 22.94 3.23
CA VAL A 44 -6.06 24.25 2.65
C VAL A 44 -6.51 24.40 1.19
N GLU A 45 -6.75 23.32 0.46
CA GLU A 45 -7.23 23.35 -0.94
C GLU A 45 -8.71 23.72 -1.06
N GLY A 46 -9.44 23.75 0.03
CA GLY A 46 -10.79 24.25 0.15
C GLY A 46 -11.88 23.16 0.07
N LYS A 47 -13.03 23.52 0.63
CA LYS A 47 -14.17 22.62 0.83
C LYS A 47 -14.69 22.00 -0.48
N ILE A 48 -14.73 22.78 -1.56
CA ILE A 48 -15.25 22.30 -2.85
C ILE A 48 -14.41 21.15 -3.38
N ARG A 49 -13.07 21.26 -3.32
CA ARG A 49 -12.16 20.18 -3.73
C ARG A 49 -12.31 18.94 -2.87
N TYR A 50 -12.47 19.15 -1.56
CA TYR A 50 -12.67 18.05 -0.62
C TYR A 50 -13.97 17.28 -0.94
N GLU A 51 -15.08 17.97 -1.17
CA GLU A 51 -16.36 17.36 -1.52
C GLU A 51 -16.32 16.65 -2.88
N GLN A 52 -15.62 17.21 -3.85
CA GLN A 52 -15.38 16.56 -5.15
C GLN A 52 -14.56 15.28 -4.97
N ALA A 53 -13.44 15.35 -4.21
CA ALA A 53 -12.61 14.20 -3.92
C ALA A 53 -13.42 13.07 -3.27
N PHE A 54 -14.21 13.40 -2.25
CA PHE A 54 -15.02 12.41 -1.52
C PHE A 54 -16.01 11.70 -2.44
N ARG A 55 -16.71 12.43 -3.31
CA ARG A 55 -17.62 11.82 -4.29
C ARG A 55 -16.90 10.91 -5.27
N GLY A 56 -15.78 11.35 -5.82
CA GLY A 56 -14.99 10.54 -6.75
C GLY A 56 -14.37 9.30 -6.10
N ILE A 57 -13.93 9.41 -4.85
CA ILE A 57 -13.41 8.28 -4.07
C ILE A 57 -14.53 7.24 -3.83
N GLU A 58 -15.74 7.69 -3.48
CA GLU A 58 -16.85 6.77 -3.26
C GLU A 58 -17.29 6.06 -4.54
N GLU A 59 -17.29 6.76 -5.67
CA GLU A 59 -17.56 6.16 -6.98
C GLU A 59 -16.43 5.19 -7.39
N LEU A 60 -15.18 5.55 -7.15
CA LEU A 60 -14.03 4.70 -7.42
C LEU A 60 -14.07 3.42 -6.57
N ARG A 61 -14.47 3.52 -5.30
CA ARG A 61 -14.60 2.39 -4.37
C ARG A 61 -15.56 1.31 -4.89
N GLN A 62 -16.63 1.70 -5.54
CA GLN A 62 -17.60 0.75 -6.10
C GLN A 62 -17.07 0.02 -7.34
N ASN A 63 -16.08 0.60 -8.01
CA ASN A 63 -15.56 0.12 -9.28
C ASN A 63 -14.14 -0.50 -9.18
N THR A 64 -13.58 -0.61 -7.99
CA THR A 64 -12.27 -1.24 -7.75
C THR A 64 -12.38 -2.49 -6.90
N ASP A 65 -11.40 -3.38 -7.01
CA ASP A 65 -11.26 -4.53 -6.11
C ASP A 65 -10.62 -4.11 -4.79
N SER A 66 -9.61 -3.25 -4.87
CA SER A 66 -8.89 -2.73 -3.72
C SER A 66 -8.64 -1.23 -3.89
N LEU A 67 -8.92 -0.45 -2.85
CA LEU A 67 -8.76 1.00 -2.83
C LEU A 67 -7.91 1.44 -1.64
N LEU A 68 -6.73 1.96 -1.93
CA LEU A 68 -5.84 2.60 -0.96
C LEU A 68 -6.03 4.13 -1.04
N ILE A 69 -6.39 4.73 0.08
CA ILE A 69 -6.57 6.19 0.19
C ILE A 69 -5.46 6.74 1.08
N ILE A 70 -4.60 7.58 0.52
CA ILE A 70 -3.55 8.27 1.24
C ILE A 70 -4.06 9.65 1.62
N ASN A 71 -4.16 9.90 2.93
CA ASN A 71 -4.57 11.21 3.42
C ASN A 71 -3.35 12.15 3.44
N ASN A 72 -3.40 13.20 2.61
CA ASN A 72 -2.32 14.18 2.55
C ASN A 72 -2.12 14.94 3.87
N GLU A 73 -3.13 15.06 4.74
CA GLU A 73 -2.97 15.64 6.08
C GLU A 73 -1.99 14.81 6.93
N ASN A 74 -2.08 13.48 6.87
CA ASN A 74 -1.18 12.60 7.60
C ASN A 74 0.28 12.78 7.14
N ILE A 75 0.50 13.11 5.85
CA ILE A 75 1.84 13.40 5.34
C ILE A 75 2.45 14.62 6.03
N LEU A 76 1.65 15.66 6.27
CA LEU A 76 2.12 16.85 6.99
C LEU A 76 2.44 16.55 8.45
N GLU A 77 1.68 15.68 9.09
CA GLU A 77 1.96 15.24 10.47
C GLU A 77 3.28 14.48 10.57
N ILE A 78 3.57 13.60 9.58
CA ILE A 78 4.78 12.78 9.55
C ILE A 78 6.04 13.62 9.30
N TYR A 79 5.99 14.42 8.26
CA TYR A 79 7.18 15.12 7.75
C TYR A 79 7.34 16.54 8.33
N GLY A 80 6.40 17.01 9.15
CA GLY A 80 6.49 18.26 9.89
C GLY A 80 6.50 19.50 8.97
N ARG A 81 7.49 20.38 9.18
CA ARG A 81 7.54 21.68 8.49
C ARG A 81 8.04 21.55 7.06
N LEU A 82 7.16 21.13 6.15
CA LEU A 82 7.42 21.13 4.71
C LEU A 82 6.83 22.38 4.04
N SER A 83 7.49 22.85 2.97
CA SER A 83 6.82 23.75 2.05
C SER A 83 5.69 23.02 1.32
N LEU A 84 4.68 23.73 0.84
CA LEU A 84 3.55 23.11 0.13
C LEU A 84 4.01 22.28 -1.07
N LYS A 85 5.02 22.76 -1.81
CA LYS A 85 5.64 22.01 -2.91
C LYS A 85 6.28 20.69 -2.45
N GLN A 86 6.97 20.71 -1.32
CA GLN A 86 7.58 19.51 -0.75
C GLN A 86 6.53 18.52 -0.25
N ALA A 87 5.42 19.00 0.33
CA ALA A 87 4.31 18.16 0.78
C ALA A 87 3.67 17.40 -0.39
N PHE A 88 3.38 18.08 -1.50
CA PHE A 88 2.88 17.41 -2.71
C PHE A 88 3.89 16.43 -3.31
N GLY A 89 5.18 16.80 -3.36
CA GLY A 89 6.22 15.85 -3.81
C GLY A 89 6.29 14.61 -2.96
N LYS A 90 6.12 14.72 -1.64
CA LYS A 90 6.04 13.56 -0.74
C LYS A 90 4.80 12.70 -0.97
N ALA A 91 3.65 13.32 -1.28
CA ALA A 91 2.45 12.58 -1.64
C ALA A 91 2.67 11.74 -2.91
N ASP A 92 3.32 12.32 -3.92
CA ASP A 92 3.66 11.61 -5.15
C ASP A 92 4.66 10.46 -4.91
N ASP A 93 5.69 10.68 -4.08
CA ASP A 93 6.65 9.64 -3.69
C ASP A 93 5.95 8.46 -2.99
N ILE A 94 4.98 8.75 -2.14
CA ILE A 94 4.21 7.72 -1.40
C ILE A 94 3.30 6.95 -2.34
N LEU A 95 2.61 7.62 -3.27
CA LEU A 95 1.81 6.96 -4.30
C LEU A 95 2.67 5.99 -5.14
N ALA A 96 3.83 6.46 -5.59
CA ALA A 96 4.76 5.66 -6.38
C ALA A 96 5.27 4.46 -5.57
N SER A 97 5.66 4.67 -4.31
CA SER A 97 6.14 3.61 -3.43
C SER A 97 5.06 2.57 -3.13
N ALA A 98 3.82 3.00 -2.94
CA ALA A 98 2.69 2.10 -2.70
C ALA A 98 2.40 1.21 -3.91
N ALA A 99 2.33 1.80 -5.10
CA ALA A 99 2.11 1.06 -6.35
C ALA A 99 3.28 0.09 -6.61
N LYS A 100 4.52 0.55 -6.42
CA LYS A 100 5.73 -0.25 -6.59
C LYS A 100 5.76 -1.42 -5.61
N GLY A 101 5.50 -1.19 -4.32
CA GLY A 101 5.52 -2.24 -3.30
C GLY A 101 4.54 -3.37 -3.59
N ILE A 102 3.32 -3.06 -4.07
CA ILE A 102 2.35 -4.09 -4.46
C ILE A 102 2.81 -4.80 -5.75
N ALA A 103 3.35 -4.06 -6.72
CA ALA A 103 3.81 -4.64 -7.98
C ALA A 103 5.03 -5.56 -7.76
N GLU A 104 5.95 -5.20 -6.89
CA GLU A 104 7.16 -5.98 -6.58
C GLU A 104 6.83 -7.34 -5.99
N ILE A 105 5.79 -7.47 -5.17
CA ILE A 105 5.34 -8.75 -4.64
C ILE A 105 5.02 -9.76 -5.76
N ILE A 106 4.56 -9.26 -6.91
CA ILE A 106 4.14 -10.11 -8.04
C ILE A 106 5.27 -10.29 -9.07
N THR A 107 6.14 -9.29 -9.21
CA THR A 107 7.10 -9.22 -10.32
C THR A 107 8.54 -9.55 -9.93
N VAL A 108 8.85 -9.46 -8.64
CA VAL A 108 10.18 -9.82 -8.14
C VAL A 108 10.17 -11.29 -7.75
N GLU A 109 10.94 -12.09 -8.48
CA GLU A 109 11.19 -13.48 -8.11
C GLU A 109 12.12 -13.50 -6.90
N SER A 110 11.80 -14.34 -5.93
CA SER A 110 12.59 -14.55 -4.72
C SER A 110 13.07 -16.00 -4.66
N ASP A 111 14.28 -16.20 -4.20
CA ASP A 111 14.83 -17.54 -3.93
C ASP A 111 14.27 -18.14 -2.62
N LEU A 112 13.60 -17.34 -1.79
CA LEU A 112 13.11 -17.75 -0.47
C LEU A 112 11.61 -18.11 -0.50
N VAL A 113 10.73 -17.13 -0.64
CA VAL A 113 9.28 -17.31 -0.65
C VAL A 113 8.67 -16.50 -1.77
N ASN A 114 8.19 -17.19 -2.80
CA ASN A 114 7.51 -16.58 -3.93
C ASN A 114 6.00 -16.62 -3.76
N VAL A 115 5.38 -15.53 -4.21
CA VAL A 115 3.94 -15.38 -4.28
C VAL A 115 3.55 -15.20 -5.74
N ASP A 116 2.63 -16.01 -6.23
CA ASP A 116 2.14 -15.85 -7.58
C ASP A 116 1.00 -14.81 -7.68
N PHE A 117 0.68 -14.42 -8.91
CA PHE A 117 -0.41 -13.49 -9.17
C PHE A 117 -1.77 -14.02 -8.68
N ALA A 118 -1.98 -15.33 -8.69
CA ALA A 118 -3.26 -15.93 -8.27
C ALA A 118 -3.47 -15.72 -6.76
N ASP A 119 -2.43 -15.86 -5.97
CA ASP A 119 -2.47 -15.64 -4.52
C ASP A 119 -2.75 -14.18 -4.18
N VAL A 120 -2.00 -13.24 -4.79
CA VAL A 120 -2.25 -11.80 -4.61
C VAL A 120 -3.66 -11.43 -5.05
N SER A 121 -4.11 -11.95 -6.18
CA SER A 121 -5.46 -11.72 -6.69
C SER A 121 -6.54 -12.22 -5.72
N LYS A 122 -6.33 -13.37 -5.08
CA LYS A 122 -7.25 -13.92 -4.09
C LYS A 122 -7.41 -13.02 -2.87
N VAL A 123 -6.30 -12.45 -2.38
CA VAL A 123 -6.29 -11.53 -1.23
C VAL A 123 -6.90 -10.17 -1.58
N MET A 124 -6.58 -9.63 -2.76
CA MET A 124 -6.93 -8.26 -3.13
C MET A 124 -8.29 -8.14 -3.84
N ARG A 125 -8.80 -9.21 -4.45
CA ARG A 125 -10.07 -9.15 -5.18
C ARG A 125 -11.24 -8.91 -4.23
N ASN A 126 -12.03 -7.85 -4.52
CA ASN A 126 -13.14 -7.39 -3.69
C ASN A 126 -12.76 -7.14 -2.21
N SER A 127 -11.50 -6.79 -1.95
CA SER A 127 -11.04 -6.48 -0.59
C SER A 127 -11.57 -5.14 -0.07
N GLY A 128 -12.01 -4.27 -0.98
CA GLY A 128 -12.56 -2.97 -0.63
C GLY A 128 -11.48 -1.97 -0.23
N ARG A 129 -11.58 -1.39 0.97
CA ARG A 129 -10.60 -0.43 1.47
C ARG A 129 -9.34 -1.16 1.92
N ALA A 130 -8.20 -0.72 1.40
CA ALA A 130 -6.89 -1.21 1.78
C ALA A 130 -6.10 -0.14 2.56
N HIS A 131 -5.18 -0.60 3.38
CA HIS A 131 -4.19 0.21 4.07
C HIS A 131 -2.80 -0.33 3.77
N MET A 132 -1.82 0.54 3.79
CA MET A 132 -0.43 0.17 3.55
C MET A 132 0.47 0.78 4.60
N ALA A 133 1.48 0.03 5.00
CA ALA A 133 2.58 0.52 5.80
C ALA A 133 3.90 0.13 5.15
N VAL A 134 4.89 0.97 5.31
CA VAL A 134 6.29 0.68 4.93
C VAL A 134 7.17 1.10 6.09
N ALA A 135 8.05 0.22 6.50
CA ALA A 135 9.03 0.51 7.54
C ALA A 135 10.38 -0.13 7.18
N THR A 136 11.44 0.46 7.67
CA THR A 136 12.80 -0.08 7.55
C THR A 136 13.47 -0.02 8.90
N ALA A 137 14.26 -1.03 9.22
CA ALA A 137 15.09 -1.06 10.42
C ALA A 137 16.38 -1.81 10.15
N ASP A 138 17.38 -1.52 10.96
CA ASP A 138 18.70 -2.18 10.96
C ASP A 138 19.14 -2.49 12.40
N GLY A 139 20.26 -3.23 12.53
CA GLY A 139 20.83 -3.61 13.82
C GLY A 139 20.20 -4.86 14.45
N ASP A 140 20.64 -5.16 15.70
CA ASP A 140 20.35 -6.45 16.38
C ASP A 140 18.88 -6.69 16.73
N LYS A 141 18.05 -5.63 16.82
CA LYS A 141 16.63 -5.69 17.14
C LYS A 141 15.74 -5.24 15.98
N ARG A 142 16.25 -5.38 14.76
CA ARG A 142 15.55 -4.87 13.55
C ARG A 142 14.15 -5.46 13.36
N ALA A 143 13.93 -6.72 13.71
CA ALA A 143 12.63 -7.38 13.57
C ALA A 143 11.54 -6.72 14.42
N GLU A 144 11.82 -6.50 15.71
CA GLU A 144 10.90 -5.80 16.62
C GLU A 144 10.70 -4.34 16.19
N ALA A 145 11.80 -3.65 15.87
CA ALA A 145 11.75 -2.24 15.47
C ALA A 145 10.97 -2.02 14.17
N VAL A 146 11.14 -2.87 13.14
CA VAL A 146 10.41 -2.74 11.88
C VAL A 146 8.93 -3.07 12.03
N ALA A 147 8.59 -4.08 12.83
CA ALA A 147 7.20 -4.45 13.10
C ALA A 147 6.47 -3.32 13.84
N GLU A 148 7.08 -2.78 14.89
CA GLU A 148 6.53 -1.64 15.62
C GLU A 148 6.38 -0.40 14.73
N ALA A 149 7.41 -0.04 13.96
CA ALA A 149 7.39 1.10 13.05
C ALA A 149 6.34 0.95 11.95
N SER A 150 6.13 -0.26 11.42
CA SER A 150 5.12 -0.51 10.40
C SER A 150 3.71 -0.25 10.93
N LEU A 151 3.38 -0.71 12.13
CA LEU A 151 2.07 -0.51 12.74
C LEU A 151 1.82 0.92 13.22
N ARG A 152 2.89 1.68 13.47
CA ARG A 152 2.83 3.12 13.79
C ARG A 152 2.87 4.01 12.55
N SER A 153 2.93 3.42 11.36
CA SER A 153 2.95 4.20 10.13
C SER A 153 1.70 5.08 10.05
N PRO A 154 1.83 6.40 9.91
CA PRO A 154 0.69 7.30 9.81
C PRO A 154 -0.03 7.21 8.47
N LEU A 155 0.47 6.37 7.55
CA LEU A 155 -0.26 5.92 6.35
C LEU A 155 -1.29 4.85 6.71
N LEU A 156 -1.16 4.23 7.88
CA LEU A 156 -2.17 3.37 8.47
C LEU A 156 -3.17 4.22 9.26
N ASP A 157 -4.43 4.02 8.99
CA ASP A 157 -5.48 4.50 9.88
C ASP A 157 -5.56 3.54 11.08
N HIS A 158 -5.02 3.96 12.21
CA HIS A 158 -4.88 3.13 13.42
C HIS A 158 -6.19 2.48 13.89
N ASN A 159 -7.33 3.08 13.56
CA ASN A 159 -8.65 2.56 13.93
C ASN A 159 -9.13 1.40 13.06
N LEU A 160 -8.44 1.08 11.96
CA LEU A 160 -8.90 0.13 10.96
C LEU A 160 -8.07 -1.15 10.87
N ILE A 161 -6.90 -1.21 11.51
CA ILE A 161 -6.06 -2.42 11.52
C ILE A 161 -6.76 -3.58 12.24
N SER A 162 -7.45 -3.29 13.34
CA SER A 162 -8.18 -4.30 14.12
C SER A 162 -9.38 -4.93 13.41
N GLY A 163 -9.74 -4.44 12.22
CA GLY A 163 -10.80 -4.98 11.38
C GLY A 163 -10.31 -5.58 10.07
N ALA A 164 -9.02 -5.67 9.87
CA ALA A 164 -8.43 -6.25 8.66
C ALA A 164 -8.80 -7.73 8.54
N LYS A 165 -9.32 -8.13 7.36
CA LYS A 165 -9.62 -9.53 7.06
C LYS A 165 -8.44 -10.26 6.45
N ASN A 166 -7.63 -9.54 5.70
CA ASN A 166 -6.48 -10.06 4.98
C ASN A 166 -5.27 -9.16 5.21
N ILE A 167 -4.11 -9.75 5.39
CA ILE A 167 -2.83 -9.04 5.46
C ILE A 167 -1.91 -9.61 4.40
N LEU A 168 -1.33 -8.73 3.59
CA LEU A 168 -0.26 -9.04 2.66
C LEU A 168 1.03 -8.44 3.22
N LEU A 169 1.98 -9.29 3.58
CA LEU A 169 3.26 -8.90 4.14
C LEU A 169 4.37 -9.14 3.14
N ASN A 170 5.16 -8.11 2.86
CA ASN A 170 6.39 -8.22 2.09
C ASN A 170 7.58 -7.87 2.99
N ILE A 171 8.53 -8.80 3.13
CA ILE A 171 9.77 -8.60 3.87
C ILE A 171 10.91 -8.58 2.86
N SER A 172 11.59 -7.44 2.74
CA SER A 172 12.75 -7.28 1.88
C SER A 172 14.01 -7.10 2.72
N VAL A 173 15.04 -7.87 2.42
CA VAL A 173 16.33 -7.82 3.11
C VAL A 173 17.46 -7.59 2.12
N SER A 174 18.50 -6.88 2.55
CA SER A 174 19.67 -6.61 1.69
C SER A 174 20.54 -7.84 1.44
N ASP A 175 20.42 -8.85 2.29
CA ASP A 175 21.17 -10.11 2.24
C ASP A 175 20.28 -11.21 2.84
N ALA A 176 19.87 -12.19 2.02
CA ALA A 176 19.00 -13.28 2.47
C ALA A 176 19.69 -14.19 3.49
N ASP A 177 21.00 -14.39 3.37
CA ASP A 177 21.76 -15.22 4.30
C ASP A 177 21.81 -14.60 5.72
N ALA A 178 21.55 -13.30 5.82
CA ALA A 178 21.51 -12.58 7.09
C ALA A 178 20.13 -12.55 7.75
N LEU A 179 19.06 -13.03 7.09
CA LEU A 179 17.72 -13.08 7.66
C LEU A 179 17.52 -14.36 8.47
N MET A 180 17.33 -14.22 9.76
CA MET A 180 17.07 -15.35 10.63
C MET A 180 15.58 -15.72 10.61
N TYR A 181 15.28 -17.03 10.65
CA TYR A 181 13.90 -17.53 10.75
C TYR A 181 13.14 -16.94 11.94
N GLU A 182 13.83 -16.79 13.07
CA GLU A 182 13.29 -16.19 14.29
C GLU A 182 12.84 -14.73 14.08
N GLU A 183 13.54 -13.95 13.26
CA GLU A 183 13.16 -12.57 12.94
C GLU A 183 11.85 -12.52 12.15
N VAL A 184 11.68 -13.43 11.20
CA VAL A 184 10.42 -13.54 10.44
C VAL A 184 9.27 -13.88 11.38
N VAL A 185 9.45 -14.86 12.26
CA VAL A 185 8.44 -15.27 13.24
C VAL A 185 8.09 -14.10 14.17
N GLN A 186 9.06 -13.37 14.68
CA GLN A 186 8.83 -12.20 15.54
C GLN A 186 8.00 -11.12 14.85
N ILE A 187 8.31 -10.81 13.59
CA ILE A 187 7.54 -9.82 12.80
C ILE A 187 6.08 -10.30 12.66
N LEU A 188 5.88 -11.57 12.31
CA LEU A 188 4.56 -12.16 12.11
C LEU A 188 3.72 -12.14 13.38
N GLU A 189 4.27 -12.62 14.49
CA GLU A 189 3.59 -12.67 15.80
C GLU A 189 3.24 -11.25 16.27
N TYR A 190 4.15 -10.29 16.08
CA TYR A 190 3.91 -8.91 16.47
C TYR A 190 2.74 -8.29 15.67
N ILE A 191 2.72 -8.48 14.35
CA ILE A 191 1.66 -7.96 13.48
C ILE A 191 0.32 -8.65 13.80
N GLN A 192 0.29 -9.97 13.96
CA GLN A 192 -0.93 -10.72 14.29
C GLN A 192 -1.53 -10.27 15.62
N ALA A 193 -0.70 -10.11 16.65
CA ALA A 193 -1.14 -9.69 17.97
C ALA A 193 -1.80 -8.30 17.97
N HIS A 194 -1.30 -7.38 17.14
CA HIS A 194 -1.79 -6.01 17.11
C HIS A 194 -2.89 -5.78 16.06
N ALA A 195 -2.91 -6.56 14.99
CA ALA A 195 -3.94 -6.46 13.96
C ALA A 195 -5.24 -7.22 14.31
N SER A 196 -5.25 -8.00 15.40
CA SER A 196 -6.36 -8.88 15.79
C SER A 196 -6.79 -9.85 14.68
N VAL A 197 -5.86 -10.25 13.82
CA VAL A 197 -6.07 -11.18 12.72
C VAL A 197 -5.56 -12.55 13.14
N GLN A 198 -6.39 -13.58 13.00
CA GLN A 198 -6.02 -14.95 13.41
C GLN A 198 -5.00 -15.59 12.45
N ASP A 199 -5.08 -15.24 11.16
CA ASP A 199 -4.17 -15.75 10.13
C ASP A 199 -3.71 -14.65 9.19
N LEU A 200 -2.40 -14.65 8.87
CA LEU A 200 -1.83 -13.85 7.80
C LEU A 200 -2.17 -14.48 6.46
N SER A 201 -2.72 -13.68 5.55
CA SER A 201 -3.24 -14.20 4.29
C SER A 201 -2.14 -14.52 3.28
N LEU A 202 -1.02 -13.81 3.35
CA LEU A 202 0.07 -13.96 2.39
C LEU A 202 1.37 -13.33 2.90
N ILE A 203 2.49 -14.04 2.69
CA ILE A 203 3.84 -13.57 3.05
C ILE A 203 4.72 -13.70 1.81
N HIS A 204 5.43 -12.62 1.49
CA HIS A 204 6.48 -12.59 0.47
C HIS A 204 7.80 -12.17 1.12
N ILE A 205 8.88 -12.89 0.83
CA ILE A 205 10.22 -12.55 1.33
C ILE A 205 11.13 -12.42 0.12
N SER A 206 11.71 -11.23 -0.09
CA SER A 206 12.53 -10.93 -1.26
C SER A 206 13.83 -10.23 -0.89
N GLU A 207 14.83 -10.39 -1.75
CA GLU A 207 15.99 -9.53 -1.80
C GLU A 207 15.77 -8.40 -2.82
N PRO A 208 16.19 -7.16 -2.53
CA PRO A 208 16.21 -6.14 -3.56
C PRO A 208 17.21 -6.58 -4.65
N THR A 209 16.73 -6.72 -5.85
CA THR A 209 17.54 -7.12 -7.01
C THR A 209 18.80 -6.24 -7.07
N ARG A 210 19.97 -6.82 -6.75
CA ARG A 210 21.24 -6.21 -7.16
C ARG A 210 21.15 -6.05 -8.67
N ARG A 211 21.14 -4.81 -9.17
CA ARG A 211 21.37 -4.55 -10.60
C ARG A 211 22.64 -5.31 -10.96
N ARG A 212 22.50 -6.45 -11.64
CA ARG A 212 23.63 -7.04 -12.35
C ARG A 212 24.01 -6.01 -13.40
N GLY A 213 25.10 -5.27 -13.13
CA GLY A 213 25.68 -4.39 -14.10
C GLY A 213 26.02 -5.24 -15.34
N ILE A 214 25.51 -4.78 -16.46
CA ILE A 214 26.00 -5.17 -17.78
C ILE A 214 27.25 -4.38 -18.03
#